data_0ebe70493b32b22ee11199cd73f1de47
#
_entry.id   0ebe70493b32b22ee11199cd73f1de47
#
_cell.length_a   1.000
_cell.length_b   1.000
_cell.length_c   1.000
_cell.angle_alpha   90.00
_cell.angle_beta   90.00
_cell.angle_gamma   90.00
#
_symmetry.space_group_name_H-M   'P 1'
#
loop_
_entity.id
_entity.type
_entity.pdbx_description
1 polymer ?
#
loop_
_entity_poly.entity_id
_entity_poly.type
_entity_poly.pdbx_seq_one_letter_code
_entity_poly.pdbx_strand_id
1 'polypeptide(L)'
;SCLLTDIVDQLHEHSKKANSVDRLSRHLSKGTPKDALRAYLTHIKKWCPAHPVIHIDDSDVVKPDGYKFESLGWVRDGSESTSTKNVYKKGYHVTEAAVLTSNNHPVSLFSKIHSSNEKGFTSINHITFSAMERAAAIFEKATFVMDRGYDDSKMFLKLDSMKQDYVIRLTAKRKLLYHNKWVFATELRNRRKGKVKLPLFYKGKRHE
;
A
#
# COMPACT_ATOMS: atom_id res chain seq x y z
N SER A 1 10.52 15.63 -14.43
CA SER A 1 11.32 14.41 -14.52
C SER A 1 11.91 14.05 -13.15
N CYS A 2 12.08 12.78 -12.86
CA CYS A 2 12.74 12.27 -11.65
C CYS A 2 14.20 11.86 -11.92
N LEU A 3 14.75 12.17 -13.08
CA LEU A 3 16.15 11.89 -13.38
C LEU A 3 17.07 12.89 -12.65
N LEU A 4 18.13 12.39 -12.02
CA LEU A 4 19.10 13.25 -11.32
C LEU A 4 19.73 14.29 -12.23
N THR A 5 19.94 13.93 -13.50
CA THR A 5 20.46 14.84 -14.52
C THR A 5 19.57 16.05 -14.73
N ASP A 6 18.25 15.85 -14.80
CA ASP A 6 17.29 16.92 -15.01
C ASP A 6 17.10 17.77 -13.74
N ILE A 7 17.19 17.15 -12.56
CA ILE A 7 17.17 17.86 -11.29
C ILE A 7 18.38 18.79 -11.20
N VAL A 8 19.58 18.30 -11.56
CA VAL A 8 20.81 19.11 -11.54
C VAL A 8 20.74 20.28 -12.51
N ASP A 9 20.12 20.11 -13.67
CA ASP A 9 19.92 21.22 -14.62
C ASP A 9 19.06 22.35 -14.04
N GLN A 10 18.13 22.03 -13.13
CA GLN A 10 17.29 23.03 -12.46
C GLN A 10 17.96 23.68 -11.24
N LEU A 11 19.01 23.08 -10.69
CA LEU A 11 19.70 23.60 -9.51
C LEU A 11 20.63 24.79 -9.83
N HIS A 12 20.99 24.97 -11.09
CA HIS A 12 21.88 26.05 -11.57
C HIS A 12 23.17 26.19 -10.76
N GLU A 13 23.75 25.07 -10.32
CA GLU A 13 25.00 25.06 -9.55
C GLU A 13 26.22 25.35 -10.42
N HIS A 14 27.25 26.07 -9.86
CA HIS A 14 28.48 26.33 -10.56
C HIS A 14 29.42 25.12 -10.73
N SER A 15 29.10 24.00 -10.10
CA SER A 15 29.88 22.77 -10.22
C SER A 15 29.61 22.03 -11.54
N LYS A 16 30.56 21.19 -11.99
CA LYS A 16 30.34 20.35 -13.16
C LYS A 16 29.13 19.45 -12.94
N LYS A 17 28.21 19.34 -13.91
CA LYS A 17 26.98 18.57 -13.86
C LYS A 17 27.20 17.14 -13.32
N ALA A 18 28.27 16.45 -13.80
CA ALA A 18 28.61 15.10 -13.34
C ALA A 18 28.87 15.03 -11.83
N ASN A 19 29.57 16.05 -11.26
CA ASN A 19 29.86 16.10 -9.82
C ASN A 19 28.58 16.29 -9.00
N SER A 20 27.66 17.12 -9.46
CA SER A 20 26.37 17.35 -8.80
C SER A 20 25.48 16.11 -8.87
N VAL A 21 25.43 15.41 -10.00
CA VAL A 21 24.73 14.13 -10.15
C VAL A 21 25.31 13.08 -9.18
N ASP A 22 26.63 12.97 -9.12
CA ASP A 22 27.34 12.04 -8.24
C ASP A 22 27.08 12.34 -6.76
N ARG A 23 27.08 13.62 -6.38
CA ARG A 23 26.74 14.06 -5.03
C ARG A 23 25.32 13.68 -4.67
N LEU A 24 24.34 13.96 -5.52
CA LEU A 24 22.94 13.60 -5.30
C LEU A 24 22.73 12.08 -5.22
N SER A 25 23.39 11.31 -6.10
CA SER A 25 23.35 9.84 -6.08
C SER A 25 23.87 9.30 -4.75
N ARG A 26 25.02 9.81 -4.27
CA ARG A 26 25.57 9.40 -2.96
C ARG A 26 24.66 9.78 -1.78
N HIS A 27 23.95 10.91 -1.86
CA HIS A 27 22.98 11.27 -0.82
C HIS A 27 21.75 10.36 -0.86
N LEU A 28 21.23 10.02 -2.03
CA LEU A 28 20.11 9.07 -2.17
C LEU A 28 20.45 7.68 -1.64
N SER A 29 21.68 7.20 -1.87
CA SER A 29 22.11 5.89 -1.37
C SER A 29 22.15 5.79 0.16
N LYS A 30 22.27 6.92 0.87
CA LYS A 30 22.20 6.97 2.35
C LYS A 30 20.78 6.87 2.89
N GLY A 31 19.77 6.98 2.01
CA GLY A 31 18.36 7.01 2.39
C GLY A 31 17.93 8.32 3.08
N THR A 32 16.67 8.35 3.49
CA THR A 32 16.11 9.52 4.19
C THR A 32 16.51 9.50 5.66
N PRO A 33 17.07 10.59 6.21
CA PRO A 33 17.37 10.70 7.64
C PRO A 33 16.11 10.47 8.49
N LYS A 34 16.25 9.72 9.59
CA LYS A 34 15.10 9.38 10.47
C LYS A 34 14.40 10.63 11.01
N ASP A 35 15.15 11.68 11.32
CA ASP A 35 14.58 12.93 11.84
C ASP A 35 13.82 13.71 10.75
N ALA A 36 14.27 13.68 9.50
CA ALA A 36 13.52 14.25 8.38
C ALA A 36 12.20 13.52 8.16
N LEU A 37 12.21 12.19 8.21
CA LEU A 37 10.98 11.38 8.12
C LEU A 37 10.04 11.67 9.30
N ARG A 38 10.57 11.78 10.52
CA ARG A 38 9.76 12.12 11.71
C ARG A 38 9.14 13.51 11.58
N ALA A 39 9.91 14.51 11.17
CA ALA A 39 9.41 15.86 10.94
C ALA A 39 8.32 15.88 9.87
N TYR A 40 8.52 15.18 8.75
CA TYR A 40 7.54 15.03 7.68
C TYR A 40 6.21 14.46 8.20
N LEU A 41 6.24 13.33 8.91
CA LEU A 41 5.04 12.68 9.45
C LEU A 41 4.33 13.56 10.49
N THR A 42 5.08 14.31 11.31
CA THR A 42 4.51 15.27 12.27
C THR A 42 3.81 16.42 11.55
N HIS A 43 4.35 16.91 10.43
CA HIS A 43 3.72 17.95 9.62
C HIS A 43 2.46 17.46 8.92
N ILE A 44 2.48 16.25 8.36
CA ILE A 44 1.28 15.65 7.72
C ILE A 44 0.11 15.64 8.68
N LYS A 45 0.34 15.22 9.93
CA LYS A 45 -0.73 15.17 10.95
C LYS A 45 -1.48 16.50 11.10
N LYS A 46 -0.79 17.63 10.94
CA LYS A 46 -1.42 18.97 11.04
C LYS A 46 -2.37 19.30 9.91
N TRP A 47 -2.21 18.65 8.74
CA TRP A 47 -3.03 18.89 7.55
C TRP A 47 -4.19 17.91 7.40
N CYS A 48 -4.22 16.89 8.24
CA CYS A 48 -5.23 15.84 8.20
C CYS A 48 -6.36 16.13 9.18
N PRO A 49 -7.59 15.67 8.90
CA PRO A 49 -8.68 15.67 9.87
C PRO A 49 -8.34 14.73 11.05
N ALA A 50 -9.03 14.91 12.17
CA ALA A 50 -8.85 14.06 13.36
C ALA A 50 -9.10 12.57 13.06
N HIS A 51 -9.96 12.27 12.10
CA HIS A 51 -10.33 10.94 11.63
C HIS A 51 -10.08 10.81 10.12
N PRO A 52 -8.81 10.64 9.71
CA PRO A 52 -8.47 10.68 8.30
C PRO A 52 -8.86 9.38 7.56
N VAL A 53 -8.99 9.50 6.26
CA VAL A 53 -9.09 8.37 5.34
C VAL A 53 -7.70 8.02 4.83
N ILE A 54 -7.32 6.74 4.92
CA ILE A 54 -6.03 6.21 4.50
C ILE A 54 -6.27 5.16 3.43
N HIS A 55 -5.73 5.39 2.25
CA HIS A 55 -5.75 4.43 1.15
C HIS A 55 -4.49 3.59 1.20
N ILE A 56 -4.63 2.25 1.09
CA ILE A 56 -3.51 1.34 0.90
C ILE A 56 -3.71 0.62 -0.43
N ASP A 57 -2.68 0.63 -1.25
CA ASP A 57 -2.66 -0.05 -2.54
C ASP A 57 -1.27 -0.59 -2.88
N ASP A 58 -1.24 -1.66 -3.67
CA ASP A 58 -0.02 -2.24 -4.20
C ASP A 58 0.08 -1.99 -5.69
N SER A 59 1.26 -1.59 -6.13
CA SER A 59 1.57 -1.36 -7.55
C SER A 59 2.78 -2.19 -7.96
N ASP A 60 2.88 -2.48 -9.25
CA ASP A 60 3.99 -3.21 -9.82
C ASP A 60 4.90 -2.29 -10.64
N VAL A 61 6.20 -2.40 -10.43
CA VAL A 61 7.23 -1.70 -11.21
C VAL A 61 7.98 -2.71 -12.06
N VAL A 62 7.60 -2.78 -13.33
CA VAL A 62 8.19 -3.71 -14.29
C VAL A 62 9.57 -3.21 -14.73
N LYS A 63 10.57 -4.08 -14.70
CA LYS A 63 11.97 -3.82 -15.10
C LYS A 63 12.52 -5.00 -15.93
N PRO A 64 12.01 -5.23 -17.16
CA PRO A 64 12.38 -6.41 -17.95
C PRO A 64 13.87 -6.45 -18.28
N ASP A 65 14.51 -5.29 -18.49
CA ASP A 65 15.93 -5.14 -18.85
C ASP A 65 16.80 -4.79 -17.63
N GLY A 66 16.27 -5.00 -16.44
CA GLY A 66 16.93 -4.63 -15.18
C GLY A 66 17.97 -5.63 -14.68
N TYR A 67 18.87 -6.13 -15.54
CA TYR A 67 19.83 -7.19 -15.22
C TYR A 67 20.77 -6.91 -14.04
N LYS A 68 20.99 -5.64 -13.71
CA LYS A 68 21.85 -5.22 -12.59
C LYS A 68 21.07 -4.87 -11.31
N PHE A 69 19.75 -4.93 -11.35
CA PHE A 69 18.94 -4.66 -10.16
C PHE A 69 18.91 -5.86 -9.24
N GLU A 70 19.18 -5.63 -7.96
CA GLU A 70 19.21 -6.66 -6.95
C GLU A 70 17.81 -7.21 -6.64
N SER A 71 17.73 -8.51 -6.41
CA SER A 71 16.51 -9.18 -5.91
C SER A 71 15.26 -8.98 -6.76
N LEU A 72 15.38 -8.76 -8.08
CA LEU A 72 14.20 -8.68 -8.95
C LEU A 72 13.35 -9.94 -8.87
N GLY A 73 12.09 -9.76 -8.49
CA GLY A 73 11.07 -10.81 -8.48
C GLY A 73 10.29 -10.89 -9.79
N TRP A 74 9.24 -11.71 -9.78
CA TRP A 74 8.25 -11.75 -10.82
C TRP A 74 7.03 -10.96 -10.38
N VAL A 75 6.64 -9.97 -11.16
CA VAL A 75 5.46 -9.14 -10.93
C VAL A 75 4.51 -9.26 -12.10
N ARG A 76 3.23 -9.03 -11.86
CA ARG A 76 2.22 -9.02 -12.91
C ARG A 76 2.33 -7.70 -13.69
N ASP A 77 2.56 -7.79 -14.99
CA ASP A 77 2.47 -6.61 -15.85
C ASP A 77 1.00 -6.27 -16.11
N GLY A 78 0.50 -5.26 -15.42
CA GLY A 78 -0.89 -4.81 -15.55
C GLY A 78 -1.20 -4.22 -16.93
N SER A 79 -0.19 -3.68 -17.64
CA SER A 79 -0.37 -3.07 -18.97
C SER A 79 -0.54 -4.10 -20.07
N GLU A 80 0.10 -5.27 -19.93
CA GLU A 80 0.03 -6.37 -20.91
C GLU A 80 -0.91 -7.50 -20.49
N SER A 81 -1.36 -7.51 -19.23
CA SER A 81 -2.30 -8.53 -18.73
C SER A 81 -3.73 -8.22 -19.16
N THR A 82 -4.46 -9.27 -19.54
CA THR A 82 -5.88 -9.20 -19.90
C THR A 82 -6.73 -9.93 -18.83
N SER A 83 -8.05 -9.88 -18.97
CA SER A 83 -8.98 -10.65 -18.11
C SER A 83 -8.81 -12.17 -18.23
N THR A 84 -8.24 -12.65 -19.34
CA THR A 84 -8.06 -14.07 -19.64
C THR A 84 -6.61 -14.54 -19.55
N LYS A 85 -5.62 -13.62 -19.64
CA LYS A 85 -4.19 -13.95 -19.64
C LYS A 85 -3.41 -13.02 -18.73
N ASN A 86 -2.74 -13.58 -17.72
CA ASN A 86 -1.79 -12.84 -16.90
C ASN A 86 -0.40 -12.88 -17.55
N VAL A 87 0.24 -11.72 -17.67
CA VAL A 87 1.63 -11.57 -18.11
C VAL A 87 2.48 -11.21 -16.92
N TYR A 88 3.60 -11.91 -16.73
CA TYR A 88 4.54 -11.67 -15.64
C TYR A 88 5.89 -11.26 -16.20
N LYS A 89 6.50 -10.27 -15.61
CA LYS A 89 7.84 -9.75 -15.96
C LYS A 89 8.68 -9.58 -14.71
N LYS A 90 9.98 -9.39 -14.89
CA LYS A 90 10.88 -9.02 -13.79
C LYS A 90 10.55 -7.62 -13.29
N GLY A 91 10.54 -7.44 -11.96
CA GLY A 91 10.18 -6.17 -11.36
C GLY A 91 10.15 -6.20 -9.83
N TYR A 92 9.54 -5.17 -9.28
CA TYR A 92 9.30 -5.00 -7.85
C TYR A 92 7.84 -4.70 -7.59
N HIS A 93 7.36 -5.06 -6.42
CA HIS A 93 6.11 -4.52 -5.87
C HIS A 93 6.40 -3.22 -5.12
N VAL A 94 5.43 -2.32 -5.10
CA VAL A 94 5.42 -1.11 -4.29
C VAL A 94 4.15 -1.11 -3.47
N THR A 95 4.27 -1.16 -2.15
CA THR A 95 3.13 -0.94 -1.25
C THR A 95 3.13 0.51 -0.82
N GLU A 96 2.03 1.21 -1.05
CA GLU A 96 1.83 2.61 -0.71
C GLU A 96 0.68 2.76 0.27
N ALA A 97 0.86 3.60 1.30
CA ALA A 97 -0.23 4.09 2.12
C ALA A 97 -0.27 5.61 2.04
N ALA A 98 -1.37 6.15 1.53
CA ALA A 98 -1.60 7.57 1.37
C ALA A 98 -2.78 8.05 2.24
N VAL A 99 -2.59 9.16 2.95
CA VAL A 99 -3.65 9.82 3.72
C VAL A 99 -4.25 10.97 2.92
N LEU A 100 -5.54 11.16 3.03
CA LEU A 100 -6.21 12.35 2.51
C LEU A 100 -6.15 13.49 3.54
N THR A 101 -5.57 14.61 3.12
CA THR A 101 -5.59 15.85 3.91
C THR A 101 -7.00 16.44 3.98
N SER A 102 -7.21 17.45 4.82
CA SER A 102 -8.49 18.16 4.93
C SER A 102 -8.96 18.80 3.61
N ASN A 103 -8.04 19.06 2.68
CA ASN A 103 -8.31 19.56 1.34
C ASN A 103 -8.41 18.46 0.29
N ASN A 104 -8.53 17.19 0.69
CA ASN A 104 -8.59 16.01 -0.17
C ASN A 104 -7.34 15.79 -1.05
N HIS A 105 -6.18 16.31 -0.67
CA HIS A 105 -4.91 15.99 -1.32
C HIS A 105 -4.32 14.70 -0.72
N PRO A 106 -3.97 13.70 -1.54
CA PRO A 106 -3.29 12.51 -1.04
C PRO A 106 -1.83 12.83 -0.71
N VAL A 107 -1.38 12.36 0.45
CA VAL A 107 0.00 12.50 0.90
C VAL A 107 0.50 11.15 1.41
N SER A 108 1.70 10.75 1.01
CA SER A 108 2.28 9.45 1.37
C SER A 108 2.60 9.38 2.86
N LEU A 109 2.18 8.31 3.52
CA LEU A 109 2.55 7.95 4.90
C LEU A 109 3.60 6.85 4.93
N PHE A 110 3.52 5.96 3.95
CA PHE A 110 4.37 4.80 3.83
C PHE A 110 4.51 4.44 2.36
N SER A 111 5.73 4.27 1.91
CA SER A 111 6.05 3.74 0.58
C SER A 111 7.18 2.75 0.71
N LYS A 112 7.00 1.54 0.21
CA LYS A 112 8.04 0.52 0.24
C LYS A 112 8.08 -0.26 -1.06
N ILE A 113 9.24 -0.23 -1.71
CA ILE A 113 9.59 -1.14 -2.80
C ILE A 113 10.04 -2.46 -2.17
N HIS A 114 9.54 -3.58 -2.67
CA HIS A 114 9.90 -4.90 -2.16
C HIS A 114 9.79 -5.97 -3.25
N SER A 115 10.40 -7.12 -2.97
CA SER A 115 10.38 -8.29 -3.86
C SER A 115 10.33 -9.58 -3.06
N SER A 116 9.67 -10.60 -3.62
CA SER A 116 9.69 -11.96 -3.06
C SER A 116 11.09 -12.60 -3.01
N ASN A 117 12.03 -12.08 -3.81
CA ASN A 117 13.43 -12.54 -3.84
C ASN A 117 14.34 -11.77 -2.86
N GLU A 118 13.82 -10.78 -2.15
CA GLU A 118 14.57 -10.02 -1.16
C GLU A 118 14.87 -10.87 0.07
N LYS A 119 16.13 -10.81 0.56
CA LYS A 119 16.53 -11.53 1.77
C LYS A 119 15.70 -11.04 2.97
N GLY A 120 15.02 -11.97 3.64
CA GLY A 120 14.15 -11.65 4.78
C GLY A 120 12.72 -11.26 4.40
N PHE A 121 12.35 -11.31 3.11
CA PHE A 121 10.96 -11.15 2.71
C PHE A 121 10.11 -12.27 3.32
N THR A 122 9.00 -11.91 3.94
CA THR A 122 8.06 -12.87 4.55
C THR A 122 6.77 -13.01 3.75
N SER A 123 6.10 -11.89 3.49
CA SER A 123 4.89 -11.85 2.67
C SER A 123 4.48 -10.40 2.38
N ILE A 124 3.68 -10.21 1.34
CA ILE A 124 3.05 -8.91 1.04
C ILE A 124 2.19 -8.44 2.22
N ASN A 125 1.43 -9.34 2.84
CA ASN A 125 0.61 -9.01 4.02
C ASN A 125 1.44 -8.40 5.16
N HIS A 126 2.68 -8.87 5.36
CA HIS A 126 3.56 -8.31 6.40
C HIS A 126 3.95 -6.85 6.08
N ILE A 127 4.19 -6.55 4.80
CA ILE A 127 4.47 -5.17 4.36
C ILE A 127 3.23 -4.28 4.58
N THR A 128 2.05 -4.76 4.17
CA THR A 128 0.78 -4.07 4.37
C THR A 128 0.50 -3.82 5.87
N PHE A 129 0.76 -4.79 6.73
CA PHE A 129 0.63 -4.61 8.18
C PHE A 129 1.59 -3.54 8.72
N SER A 130 2.81 -3.49 8.20
CA SER A 130 3.76 -2.43 8.57
C SER A 130 3.27 -1.03 8.13
N ALA A 131 2.61 -0.93 6.97
CA ALA A 131 1.98 0.31 6.52
C ALA A 131 0.82 0.73 7.44
N MET A 132 -0.05 -0.22 7.83
CA MET A 132 -1.16 0.02 8.77
C MET A 132 -0.63 0.47 10.14
N GLU A 133 0.38 -0.21 10.68
CA GLU A 133 0.99 0.11 11.96
C GLU A 133 1.64 1.51 11.96
N ARG A 134 2.31 1.86 10.84
CA ARG A 134 2.86 3.21 10.67
C ARG A 134 1.78 4.28 10.69
N ALA A 135 0.69 4.06 9.98
CA ALA A 135 -0.43 4.98 9.94
C ALA A 135 -1.10 5.12 11.32
N ALA A 136 -1.34 4.02 12.02
CA ALA A 136 -1.93 4.01 13.36
C ALA A 136 -1.03 4.64 14.43
N ALA A 137 0.28 4.61 14.23
CA ALA A 137 1.21 5.33 15.13
C ALA A 137 1.12 6.87 14.99
N ILE A 138 0.58 7.36 13.88
CA ILE A 138 0.39 8.79 13.61
C ILE A 138 -1.00 9.24 14.04
N PHE A 139 -2.02 8.44 13.69
CA PHE A 139 -3.44 8.74 13.90
C PHE A 139 -4.04 7.73 14.88
N GLU A 140 -4.59 8.21 15.97
CA GLU A 140 -5.24 7.37 16.99
C GLU A 140 -6.39 6.55 16.38
N LYS A 141 -7.17 7.18 15.49
CA LYS A 141 -8.28 6.57 14.77
C LYS A 141 -8.28 7.02 13.31
N ALA A 142 -8.43 6.08 12.39
CA ALA A 142 -8.50 6.34 10.95
C ALA A 142 -9.45 5.36 10.27
N THR A 143 -9.86 5.66 9.04
CA THR A 143 -10.59 4.74 8.17
C THR A 143 -9.67 4.26 7.05
N PHE A 144 -9.30 2.98 7.05
CA PHE A 144 -8.52 2.37 5.99
C PHE A 144 -9.41 1.97 4.81
N VAL A 145 -9.00 2.36 3.62
CA VAL A 145 -9.71 2.03 2.37
C VAL A 145 -8.79 1.20 1.49
N MET A 146 -9.25 0.02 1.13
CA MET A 146 -8.47 -0.93 0.32
C MET A 146 -9.35 -1.61 -0.73
N ASP A 147 -8.75 -2.04 -1.82
CA ASP A 147 -9.42 -2.73 -2.89
C ASP A 147 -9.74 -4.20 -2.53
N ARG A 148 -10.26 -4.95 -3.52
CA ARG A 148 -10.61 -6.38 -3.36
C ARG A 148 -9.39 -7.30 -3.21
N GLY A 149 -8.18 -6.84 -3.54
CA GLY A 149 -6.94 -7.60 -3.35
C GLY A 149 -6.66 -7.87 -1.87
N TYR A 150 -7.17 -6.99 -1.00
CA TYR A 150 -7.03 -7.09 0.45
C TYR A 150 -8.20 -7.82 1.15
N ASP A 151 -9.10 -8.45 0.39
CA ASP A 151 -10.19 -9.27 0.94
C ASP A 151 -9.64 -10.55 1.57
N ASP A 152 -8.92 -10.40 2.66
CA ASP A 152 -8.36 -11.48 3.50
C ASP A 152 -8.81 -11.27 4.95
N SER A 153 -9.26 -12.36 5.58
CA SER A 153 -9.67 -12.33 7.00
C SER A 153 -8.55 -11.89 7.94
N LYS A 154 -7.28 -12.09 7.56
CA LYS A 154 -6.13 -11.57 8.32
C LYS A 154 -6.07 -10.04 8.33
N MET A 155 -6.46 -9.40 7.22
CA MET A 155 -6.55 -7.94 7.13
C MET A 155 -7.61 -7.38 8.07
N PHE A 156 -8.80 -7.98 8.05
CA PHE A 156 -9.90 -7.59 8.95
C PHE A 156 -9.50 -7.73 10.40
N LEU A 157 -8.98 -8.90 10.79
CA LEU A 157 -8.53 -9.16 12.16
C LEU A 157 -7.41 -8.20 12.61
N LYS A 158 -6.49 -7.86 11.71
CA LYS A 158 -5.42 -6.90 12.02
C LYS A 158 -5.99 -5.53 12.30
N LEU A 159 -6.90 -5.02 11.46
CA LEU A 159 -7.54 -3.73 11.64
C LEU A 159 -8.42 -3.68 12.90
N ASP A 160 -9.19 -4.75 13.16
CA ASP A 160 -9.98 -4.89 14.39
C ASP A 160 -9.09 -4.87 15.64
N SER A 161 -7.96 -5.61 15.62
CA SER A 161 -7.01 -5.62 16.74
C SER A 161 -6.39 -4.24 17.01
N MET A 162 -6.26 -3.43 15.97
CA MET A 162 -5.76 -2.05 16.04
C MET A 162 -6.89 -1.04 16.32
N LYS A 163 -8.15 -1.49 16.49
CA LYS A 163 -9.34 -0.67 16.69
C LYS A 163 -9.53 0.42 15.64
N GLN A 164 -9.20 0.11 14.37
CA GLN A 164 -9.33 1.02 13.24
C GLN A 164 -10.62 0.71 12.46
N ASP A 165 -11.18 1.74 11.80
CA ASP A 165 -12.28 1.54 10.86
C ASP A 165 -11.73 1.17 9.48
N TYR A 166 -12.52 0.46 8.68
CA TYR A 166 -12.07 0.09 7.34
C TYR A 166 -13.22 -0.10 6.35
N VAL A 167 -12.90 0.12 5.08
CA VAL A 167 -13.73 -0.17 3.92
C VAL A 167 -12.91 -1.01 2.97
N ILE A 168 -13.22 -2.30 2.88
CA ILE A 168 -12.54 -3.24 1.97
C ILE A 168 -13.57 -3.82 1.02
N ARG A 169 -13.30 -3.72 -0.29
CA ARG A 169 -14.17 -4.28 -1.31
C ARG A 169 -14.04 -5.81 -1.29
N LEU A 170 -15.16 -6.50 -1.08
CA LEU A 170 -15.17 -7.97 -1.07
C LEU A 170 -15.03 -8.56 -2.47
N THR A 171 -14.38 -9.71 -2.55
CA THR A 171 -14.34 -10.52 -3.78
C THR A 171 -15.70 -11.20 -4.01
N ALA A 172 -16.03 -11.46 -5.26
CA ALA A 172 -17.28 -12.15 -5.62
C ALA A 172 -17.38 -13.55 -5.00
N LYS A 173 -16.23 -14.20 -4.77
CA LYS A 173 -16.14 -15.56 -4.23
C LYS A 173 -16.15 -15.63 -2.70
N ARG A 174 -16.15 -14.49 -1.98
CA ARG A 174 -16.22 -14.49 -0.53
C ARG A 174 -17.56 -15.04 -0.06
N LYS A 175 -17.50 -16.05 0.81
CA LYS A 175 -18.67 -16.59 1.48
C LYS A 175 -18.89 -15.89 2.80
N LEU A 176 -20.13 -15.56 3.08
CA LEU A 176 -20.60 -14.89 4.30
C LEU A 176 -21.69 -15.75 4.95
N LEU A 177 -21.69 -15.82 6.28
CA LEU A 177 -22.77 -16.52 7.00
C LEU A 177 -23.97 -15.57 7.16
N TYR A 178 -25.07 -15.89 6.50
CA TYR A 178 -26.31 -15.11 6.55
C TYR A 178 -27.48 -16.05 6.86
N HIS A 179 -28.21 -15.78 7.95
CA HIS A 179 -29.30 -16.65 8.45
C HIS A 179 -28.91 -18.14 8.50
N ASN A 180 -27.77 -18.44 9.11
CA ASN A 180 -27.20 -19.80 9.27
C ASN A 180 -26.90 -20.53 7.94
N LYS A 181 -26.82 -19.80 6.81
CA LYS A 181 -26.45 -20.34 5.50
C LYS A 181 -25.23 -19.58 4.94
N TRP A 182 -24.28 -20.32 4.37
CA TRP A 182 -23.16 -19.74 3.67
C TRP A 182 -23.61 -19.28 2.28
N VAL A 183 -23.56 -17.98 2.02
CA VAL A 183 -23.93 -17.34 0.75
C VAL A 183 -22.75 -16.57 0.20
N PHE A 184 -22.67 -16.42 -1.12
CA PHE A 184 -21.66 -15.55 -1.73
C PHE A 184 -22.00 -14.07 -1.51
N ALA A 185 -20.96 -13.24 -1.38
CA ALA A 185 -21.13 -11.80 -1.21
C ALA A 185 -21.96 -11.16 -2.35
N THR A 186 -21.81 -11.67 -3.58
CA THR A 186 -22.62 -11.25 -4.74
C THR A 186 -24.10 -11.60 -4.61
N GLU A 187 -24.41 -12.76 -4.08
CA GLU A 187 -25.81 -13.16 -3.86
C GLU A 187 -26.47 -12.30 -2.80
N LEU A 188 -25.75 -12.04 -1.70
CA LEU A 188 -26.24 -11.17 -0.64
C LEU A 188 -26.47 -9.75 -1.13
N ARG A 189 -25.56 -9.20 -1.93
CA ARG A 189 -25.72 -7.88 -2.59
C ARG A 189 -26.97 -7.81 -3.43
N ASN A 190 -27.29 -8.86 -4.18
CA ASN A 190 -28.44 -8.88 -5.07
C ASN A 190 -29.77 -9.04 -4.30
N ARG A 191 -29.74 -9.70 -3.14
CA ARG A 191 -30.93 -9.96 -2.31
C ARG A 191 -31.26 -8.83 -1.34
N ARG A 192 -30.26 -8.04 -0.94
CA ARG A 192 -30.38 -7.00 0.09
C ARG A 192 -29.90 -5.64 -0.39
N LYS A 193 -30.74 -4.64 -0.17
CA LYS A 193 -30.36 -3.22 -0.27
C LYS A 193 -30.06 -2.69 1.13
N GLY A 194 -28.96 -2.00 1.31
CA GLY A 194 -28.57 -1.37 2.58
C GLY A 194 -27.52 -2.14 3.39
N LYS A 195 -27.40 -1.78 4.66
CA LYS A 195 -26.37 -2.31 5.57
C LYS A 195 -26.81 -3.63 6.20
N VAL A 196 -25.92 -4.62 6.22
CA VAL A 196 -26.11 -5.89 6.90
C VAL A 196 -24.92 -6.11 7.84
N LYS A 197 -25.18 -6.48 9.10
CA LYS A 197 -24.14 -6.89 10.04
C LYS A 197 -23.99 -8.41 9.96
N LEU A 198 -22.78 -8.88 9.74
CA LEU A 198 -22.45 -10.29 9.61
C LEU A 198 -21.20 -10.62 10.42
N PRO A 199 -21.15 -11.80 11.08
CA PRO A 199 -19.95 -12.23 11.76
C PRO A 199 -18.84 -12.59 10.76
N LEU A 200 -17.60 -12.25 11.12
CA LEU A 200 -16.41 -12.73 10.42
C LEU A 200 -15.99 -14.09 10.98
N PHE A 201 -15.65 -15.04 10.09
CA PHE A 201 -15.08 -16.32 10.48
C PHE A 201 -13.64 -16.44 10.00
N TYR A 202 -12.75 -16.81 10.92
CA TYR A 202 -11.37 -17.11 10.61
C TYR A 202 -10.91 -18.36 11.37
N LYS A 203 -10.36 -19.34 10.64
CA LYS A 203 -9.95 -20.66 11.20
C LYS A 203 -11.01 -21.31 12.08
N GLY A 204 -12.28 -21.26 11.66
CA GLY A 204 -13.41 -21.83 12.37
C GLY A 204 -13.89 -21.05 13.61
N LYS A 205 -13.23 -19.94 13.96
CA LYS A 205 -13.67 -19.08 15.07
C LYS A 205 -14.48 -17.90 14.54
N ARG A 206 -15.55 -17.56 15.27
CA ARG A 206 -16.37 -16.37 15.02
C ARG A 206 -15.70 -15.15 15.64
N HIS A 207 -15.68 -14.05 14.90
CA HIS A 207 -15.25 -12.71 15.32
C HIS A 207 -16.41 -11.75 15.10
N GLU A 208 -16.67 -10.87 16.04
CA GLU A 208 -17.76 -9.87 15.97
C GLU A 208 -17.21 -8.49 15.62
#